data_88eb3cfcbdcc23f88432d2a586604760
#
_entry.id   88eb3cfcbdcc23f88432d2a586604760
#
_cell.length_a   1.000
_cell.length_b   1.000
_cell.length_c   1.000
_cell.angle_alpha   90.00
_cell.angle_beta   90.00
_cell.angle_gamma   90.00
#
_symmetry.space_group_name_H-M   'P 1'
#
loop_
_entity.id
_entity.type
_entity.pdbx_description
1 polymer ?
#
loop_
_entity_poly.entity_id
_entity_poly.type
_entity_poly.pdbx_seq_one_letter_code
_entity_poly.pdbx_strand_id
1 'polypeptide(L)'
;MLSRVSLLRAASVRTKAVLPDLPYQYHELEPYISADIMELHHSKHHQTYVNNLNVANEALQEAIHAGDVTKQIQLNNGIKFNGGGHLNHTIFWQVRVFFNNK
;
A
#
# COMPACT_ATOMS: atom_id res chain seq x y z
N MET A 1 15.37 -28.57 6.86
CA MET A 1 14.89 -28.31 5.48
C MET A 1 13.53 -27.69 5.45
N LEU A 2 12.60 -28.16 6.26
CA LEU A 2 11.32 -27.48 6.48
C LEU A 2 11.50 -26.06 7.00
N SER A 3 12.54 -25.82 7.78
CA SER A 3 12.85 -24.51 8.34
C SER A 3 13.13 -23.45 7.29
N ARG A 4 13.77 -23.81 6.18
CA ARG A 4 14.07 -22.88 5.09
C ARG A 4 12.83 -22.42 4.38
N VAL A 5 11.93 -23.35 4.08
CA VAL A 5 10.66 -23.03 3.44
C VAL A 5 9.80 -22.20 4.38
N SER A 6 9.80 -22.52 5.67
CA SER A 6 9.08 -21.77 6.68
C SER A 6 9.60 -20.34 6.83
N LEU A 7 10.91 -20.15 6.77
CA LEU A 7 11.52 -18.83 6.84
C LEU A 7 11.16 -17.97 5.63
N LEU A 8 11.17 -18.54 4.42
CA LEU A 8 10.78 -17.83 3.22
C LEU A 8 9.31 -17.44 3.25
N ARG A 9 8.46 -18.33 3.73
CA ARG A 9 7.04 -18.05 3.92
C ARG A 9 6.82 -16.94 4.94
N ALA A 10 7.50 -17.01 6.08
CA ALA A 10 7.38 -16.00 7.13
C ALA A 10 7.82 -14.64 6.62
N ALA A 11 8.91 -14.58 5.84
CA ALA A 11 9.38 -13.33 5.24
C ALA A 11 8.34 -12.77 4.27
N SER A 12 7.74 -13.64 3.41
CA SER A 12 6.72 -13.23 2.45
C SER A 12 5.46 -12.71 3.14
N VAL A 13 5.00 -13.42 4.18
CA VAL A 13 3.81 -13.02 4.96
C VAL A 13 4.06 -11.73 5.72
N ARG A 14 5.30 -11.49 6.17
CA ARG A 14 5.67 -10.28 6.90
C ARG A 14 5.80 -9.05 6.03
N THR A 15 5.84 -9.23 4.70
CA THR A 15 5.98 -8.11 3.77
C THR A 15 4.64 -7.43 3.62
N LYS A 16 4.24 -6.65 4.63
CA LYS A 16 3.03 -5.85 4.58
C LYS A 16 3.33 -4.53 3.91
N ALA A 17 2.33 -4.01 3.19
CA ALA A 17 2.41 -2.64 2.69
C ALA A 17 2.34 -1.68 3.88
N VAL A 18 3.12 -0.62 3.82
CA VAL A 18 3.19 0.40 4.85
C VAL A 18 3.01 1.76 4.19
N LEU A 19 2.27 2.65 4.86
CA LEU A 19 2.15 4.03 4.39
C LEU A 19 3.52 4.70 4.47
N PRO A 20 4.09 5.14 3.34
CA PRO A 20 5.38 5.82 3.39
C PRO A 20 5.24 7.22 3.99
N ASP A 21 6.27 7.67 4.67
CA ASP A 21 6.34 9.05 5.12
C ASP A 21 6.52 9.96 3.92
N LEU A 22 5.93 11.15 3.98
CA LEU A 22 6.19 12.16 2.97
C LEU A 22 7.61 12.72 3.16
N PRO A 23 8.32 12.98 2.06
CA PRO A 23 9.65 13.60 2.13
C PRO A 23 9.59 15.12 2.39
N TYR A 24 8.42 15.65 2.75
CA TYR A 24 8.18 17.05 3.05
C TYR A 24 7.01 17.16 4.04
N GLN A 25 6.86 18.33 4.66
CA GLN A 25 5.75 18.59 5.58
C GLN A 25 4.48 18.89 4.80
N TYR A 26 3.32 18.66 5.43
CA TYR A 26 2.03 18.87 4.79
C TYR A 26 1.85 20.31 4.24
N HIS A 27 2.44 21.30 4.90
CA HIS A 27 2.27 22.71 4.53
C HIS A 27 3.23 23.17 3.43
N GLU A 28 4.20 22.36 3.05
CA GLU A 28 5.28 22.80 2.14
C GLU A 28 4.83 23.04 0.71
N LEU A 29 3.66 22.56 0.33
CA LEU A 29 3.10 22.80 -1.00
C LEU A 29 2.12 23.98 -1.03
N GLU A 30 1.92 24.66 0.10
CA GLU A 30 1.10 25.86 0.13
C GLU A 30 1.79 27.00 -0.63
N PRO A 31 1.05 27.90 -1.27
CA PRO A 31 -0.42 28.01 -1.28
C PRO A 31 -1.12 27.16 -2.33
N TYR A 32 -0.42 26.34 -3.06
CA TYR A 32 -1.01 25.58 -4.16
C TYR A 32 -1.91 24.44 -3.68
N ILE A 33 -1.51 23.76 -2.63
CA ILE A 33 -2.29 22.69 -1.99
C ILE A 33 -2.23 22.94 -0.48
N SER A 34 -3.41 22.99 0.17
CA SER A 34 -3.46 23.24 1.61
C SER A 34 -2.92 22.07 2.41
N ALA A 35 -2.40 22.37 3.60
CA ALA A 35 -1.94 21.35 4.55
C ALA A 35 -3.07 20.38 4.90
N ASP A 36 -4.29 20.86 5.05
CA ASP A 36 -5.44 20.01 5.39
C ASP A 36 -5.73 18.98 4.30
N ILE A 37 -5.66 19.40 3.03
CA ILE A 37 -5.85 18.48 1.89
C ILE A 37 -4.73 17.47 1.84
N MET A 38 -3.49 17.89 2.06
CA MET A 38 -2.35 16.98 2.05
C MET A 38 -2.44 15.95 3.16
N GLU A 39 -2.83 16.37 4.35
CA GLU A 39 -3.00 15.47 5.48
C GLU A 39 -4.10 14.44 5.20
N LEU A 40 -5.25 14.89 4.69
CA LEU A 40 -6.36 14.01 4.34
C LEU A 40 -5.95 13.01 3.27
N HIS A 41 -5.29 13.46 2.22
CA HIS A 41 -4.91 12.63 1.08
C HIS A 41 -3.88 11.58 1.49
N HIS A 42 -2.94 11.94 2.35
CA HIS A 42 -1.91 11.03 2.83
C HIS A 42 -2.43 10.12 3.94
N SER A 43 -2.95 10.70 5.03
CA SER A 43 -3.25 9.93 6.24
C SER A 43 -4.53 9.12 6.14
N LYS A 44 -5.48 9.51 5.27
CA LYS A 44 -6.74 8.78 5.11
C LYS A 44 -6.82 8.05 3.78
N HIS A 45 -6.68 8.76 2.67
CA HIS A 45 -6.89 8.13 1.36
C HIS A 45 -5.80 7.09 1.07
N HIS A 46 -4.55 7.47 1.17
CA HIS A 46 -3.45 6.53 0.93
C HIS A 46 -3.45 5.42 1.97
N GLN A 47 -3.67 5.75 3.24
CA GLN A 47 -3.72 4.74 4.30
C GLN A 47 -4.83 3.71 4.08
N THR A 48 -5.97 4.12 3.53
CA THR A 48 -7.07 3.20 3.20
C THR A 48 -6.65 2.18 2.15
N TYR A 49 -5.95 2.62 1.11
CA TYR A 49 -5.42 1.68 0.11
C TYR A 49 -4.46 0.69 0.73
N VAL A 50 -3.58 1.15 1.61
CA VAL A 50 -2.62 0.29 2.30
C VAL A 50 -3.35 -0.73 3.19
N ASN A 51 -4.31 -0.28 3.98
CA ASN A 51 -5.07 -1.16 4.87
C ASN A 51 -5.84 -2.22 4.09
N ASN A 52 -6.53 -1.81 3.03
CA ASN A 52 -7.31 -2.73 2.21
C ASN A 52 -6.42 -3.72 1.47
N LEU A 53 -5.27 -3.28 1.00
CA LEU A 53 -4.30 -4.16 0.37
C LEU A 53 -3.81 -5.22 1.34
N ASN A 54 -3.48 -4.85 2.56
CA ASN A 54 -3.01 -5.78 3.57
C ASN A 54 -4.08 -6.81 3.93
N VAL A 55 -5.32 -6.37 4.09
CA VAL A 55 -6.46 -7.28 4.36
C VAL A 55 -6.64 -8.27 3.22
N ALA A 56 -6.59 -7.79 1.98
CA ALA A 56 -6.75 -8.65 0.81
C ALA A 56 -5.59 -9.66 0.68
N ASN A 57 -4.37 -9.24 0.97
CA ASN A 57 -3.21 -10.13 0.94
C ASN A 57 -3.30 -11.21 2.02
N GLU A 58 -3.77 -10.89 3.22
CA GLU A 58 -3.99 -11.88 4.27
C GLU A 58 -5.04 -12.91 3.84
N ALA A 59 -6.15 -12.44 3.27
CA ALA A 59 -7.19 -13.32 2.77
C ALA A 59 -6.67 -14.22 1.64
N LEU A 60 -5.79 -13.68 0.79
CA LEU A 60 -5.16 -14.48 -0.26
C LEU A 60 -4.28 -15.58 0.31
N GLN A 61 -3.49 -15.30 1.32
CA GLN A 61 -2.65 -16.32 1.97
C GLN A 61 -3.50 -17.43 2.57
N GLU A 62 -4.60 -17.07 3.23
CA GLU A 62 -5.53 -18.05 3.77
C GLU A 62 -6.15 -18.92 2.67
N ALA A 63 -6.55 -18.31 1.56
CA ALA A 63 -7.13 -19.02 0.43
C ALA A 63 -6.11 -19.98 -0.22
N ILE A 64 -4.86 -19.56 -0.31
CA ILE A 64 -3.78 -20.40 -0.82
C ILE A 64 -3.58 -21.61 0.08
N HIS A 65 -3.51 -21.41 1.40
CA HIS A 65 -3.36 -22.51 2.36
C HIS A 65 -4.53 -23.50 2.31
N ALA A 66 -5.74 -22.98 2.10
CA ALA A 66 -6.93 -23.82 2.02
C ALA A 66 -7.11 -24.49 0.66
N GLY A 67 -6.31 -24.13 -0.34
CA GLY A 67 -6.48 -24.62 -1.70
C GLY A 67 -7.73 -24.08 -2.37
N ASP A 68 -8.25 -22.94 -1.90
CA ASP A 68 -9.45 -22.31 -2.41
C ASP A 68 -9.13 -21.43 -3.61
N VAL A 69 -9.11 -22.04 -4.79
CA VAL A 69 -8.76 -21.34 -6.04
C VAL A 69 -9.80 -20.27 -6.39
N THR A 70 -11.06 -20.56 -6.17
CA THR A 70 -12.15 -19.61 -6.45
C THR A 70 -11.97 -18.33 -5.64
N LYS A 71 -11.66 -18.47 -4.36
CA LYS A 71 -11.42 -17.31 -3.48
C LYS A 71 -10.19 -16.51 -3.92
N GLN A 72 -9.13 -17.19 -4.34
CA GLN A 72 -7.92 -16.53 -4.85
C GLN A 72 -8.26 -15.66 -6.06
N ILE A 73 -9.06 -16.15 -6.98
CA ILE A 73 -9.48 -15.40 -8.17
C ILE A 73 -10.34 -14.20 -7.77
N GLN A 74 -11.28 -14.39 -6.85
CA GLN A 74 -12.15 -13.31 -6.37
C GLN A 74 -11.37 -12.17 -5.72
N LEU A 75 -10.27 -12.47 -5.03
CA LEU A 75 -9.46 -11.47 -4.36
C LEU A 75 -8.58 -10.65 -5.30
N ASN A 76 -8.34 -11.14 -6.51
CA ASN A 76 -7.38 -10.54 -7.43
C ASN A 76 -7.71 -9.08 -7.79
N ASN A 77 -8.98 -8.76 -8.04
CA ASN A 77 -9.40 -7.40 -8.39
C ASN A 77 -9.15 -6.42 -7.25
N GLY A 78 -9.46 -6.81 -6.03
CA GLY A 78 -9.21 -5.98 -4.85
C GLY A 78 -7.72 -5.72 -4.63
N ILE A 79 -6.90 -6.74 -4.82
CA ILE A 79 -5.44 -6.61 -4.69
C ILE A 79 -4.90 -5.67 -5.75
N LYS A 80 -5.33 -5.80 -7.00
CA LYS A 80 -4.92 -4.91 -8.08
C LYS A 80 -5.35 -3.47 -7.82
N PHE A 81 -6.59 -3.27 -7.42
CA PHE A 81 -7.14 -1.94 -7.18
C PHE A 81 -6.39 -1.24 -6.04
N ASN A 82 -6.30 -1.90 -4.89
CA ASN A 82 -5.69 -1.30 -3.71
C ASN A 82 -4.16 -1.22 -3.83
N GLY A 83 -3.54 -2.22 -4.45
CA GLY A 83 -2.12 -2.19 -4.75
C GLY A 83 -1.77 -1.09 -5.73
N GLY A 84 -2.58 -0.90 -6.76
CA GLY A 84 -2.44 0.19 -7.71
C GLY A 84 -2.61 1.55 -7.04
N GLY A 85 -3.62 1.68 -6.17
CA GLY A 85 -3.84 2.91 -5.42
C GLY A 85 -2.66 3.25 -4.51
N HIS A 86 -2.15 2.26 -3.81
CA HIS A 86 -0.96 2.43 -2.96
C HIS A 86 0.25 2.87 -3.79
N LEU A 87 0.55 2.17 -4.88
CA LEU A 87 1.68 2.47 -5.73
C LEU A 87 1.56 3.86 -6.36
N ASN A 88 0.39 4.20 -6.89
CA ASN A 88 0.17 5.49 -7.53
C ASN A 88 0.35 6.65 -6.54
N HIS A 89 -0.13 6.50 -5.32
CA HIS A 89 0.04 7.54 -4.30
C HIS A 89 1.50 7.65 -3.86
N THR A 90 2.20 6.53 -3.74
CA THR A 90 3.62 6.54 -3.40
C THR A 90 4.43 7.34 -4.44
N ILE A 91 4.17 7.07 -5.72
CA ILE A 91 4.83 7.78 -6.82
C ILE A 91 4.43 9.26 -6.82
N PHE A 92 3.15 9.54 -6.59
CA PHE A 92 2.62 10.92 -6.57
C PHE A 92 3.36 11.79 -5.56
N TRP A 93 3.62 11.29 -4.35
CA TRP A 93 4.36 12.06 -3.34
C TRP A 93 5.77 12.40 -3.81
N GLN A 94 6.45 11.47 -4.47
CA GLN A 94 7.80 11.69 -4.98
C GLN A 94 7.84 12.70 -6.12
N VAL A 95 6.88 12.65 -7.02
CA VAL A 95 6.78 13.59 -8.15
C VAL A 95 6.58 15.01 -7.64
N ARG A 96 5.77 15.19 -6.58
CA ARG A 96 5.54 16.49 -5.96
C ARG A 96 6.84 17.12 -5.45
N VAL A 97 7.71 16.34 -4.83
CA VAL A 97 9.02 16.82 -4.40
C VAL A 97 9.82 17.34 -5.58
N PHE A 98 9.85 16.57 -6.65
CA PHE A 98 10.61 16.91 -7.86
C PHE A 98 10.18 18.25 -8.44
N PHE A 99 8.88 18.48 -8.55
CA PHE A 99 8.37 19.74 -9.10
C PHE A 99 8.51 20.92 -8.13
N ASN A 100 8.45 20.66 -6.84
CA ASN A 100 8.56 21.72 -5.84
C ASN A 100 9.98 22.27 -5.72
N ASN A 101 10.98 21.50 -6.09
CA ASN A 101 12.37 21.90 -6.02
C ASN A 101 12.83 22.74 -7.24
N LYS A 102 11.93 23.01 -8.17
CA LYS A 102 12.19 23.91 -9.29
C LYS A 102 11.74 25.32 -9.00
#